data_485e97a2a3ea4d93ca24f6aeb9eff444
#
_entry.id   485e97a2a3ea4d93ca24f6aeb9eff444
#
_cell.length_a   1.000
_cell.length_b   1.000
_cell.length_c   1.000
_cell.angle_alpha   90.00
_cell.angle_beta   90.00
_cell.angle_gamma   90.00
#
_symmetry.space_group_name_H-M   'P 1'
#
loop_
_entity.id
_entity.type
_entity.pdbx_description
1 polymer ?
#
loop_
_entity_poly.entity_id
_entity_poly.type
_entity_poly.pdbx_seq_one_letter_code
_entity_poly.pdbx_strand_id
1 'polypeptide(L)'
;MQHGLVTTIIPVFNRARMLREAVASVLAQTYRPIEIIIIDDGSTDDTVATADGLAREFPDEIRVIHQKNAGVGPAREAGRNAARGEFIQHLDSDDLLEPRKFEWMVGALRAHPESGAAYGWTRAHLPDGSLNEKPEKGTGQRVETMFPAMLKSRFWQTATPLYRASLVHAAGPWLALWNEEDWEYDARIAALGVRLEYIEDWVCVQRHHPEDRLSSRGMEPLVLRDRATAHALILQHAQRAGISPETPEMQHYARELFLLARQCGSRGLAAESRMLFNLSRDASGAQRNRGQFLAYAALARVTGWSGAGKISQFIDRVRP
;
A
#
# COMPACT_ATOMS: atom_id res chain seq x y z
N MET A 1 -15.42 -10.48 16.69
CA MET A 1 -14.34 -9.55 17.06
C MET A 1 -14.22 -9.52 18.56
N GLN A 2 -13.01 -9.59 19.08
CA GLN A 2 -12.70 -9.54 20.51
C GLN A 2 -12.38 -8.08 20.88
N HIS A 3 -13.13 -7.54 21.84
CA HIS A 3 -13.00 -6.14 22.27
C HIS A 3 -11.60 -5.84 22.83
N GLY A 4 -11.02 -4.74 22.38
CA GLY A 4 -9.69 -4.27 22.77
C GLY A 4 -8.52 -5.05 22.17
N LEU A 5 -8.73 -6.18 21.50
CA LEU A 5 -7.65 -6.94 20.89
C LEU A 5 -7.12 -6.24 19.63
N VAL A 6 -5.79 -6.13 19.52
CA VAL A 6 -5.10 -5.72 18.28
C VAL A 6 -4.56 -6.97 17.61
N THR A 7 -5.02 -7.25 16.38
CA THR A 7 -4.44 -8.30 15.53
C THR A 7 -3.43 -7.72 14.57
N THR A 8 -2.18 -8.18 14.66
CA THR A 8 -1.13 -7.87 13.68
C THR A 8 -1.03 -8.99 12.65
N ILE A 9 -1.14 -8.65 11.37
CA ILE A 9 -1.05 -9.55 10.22
C ILE A 9 0.31 -9.36 9.57
N ILE A 10 1.14 -10.43 9.55
CA ILE A 10 2.51 -10.41 9.02
C ILE A 10 2.63 -11.42 7.88
N PRO A 11 2.51 -11.01 6.61
CA PRO A 11 2.85 -11.86 5.49
C PRO A 11 4.37 -12.02 5.40
N VAL A 12 4.85 -13.22 5.11
CA VAL A 12 6.27 -13.50 4.99
C VAL A 12 6.57 -14.50 3.86
N PHE A 13 7.66 -14.27 3.15
CA PHE A 13 8.23 -15.19 2.16
C PHE A 13 9.76 -15.09 2.17
N ASN A 14 10.46 -16.18 2.55
CA ASN A 14 11.93 -16.29 2.56
C ASN A 14 12.65 -15.15 3.32
N ARG A 15 12.25 -14.90 4.59
CA ARG A 15 12.77 -13.80 5.42
C ARG A 15 12.86 -14.16 6.90
N ALA A 16 13.44 -15.33 7.24
CA ALA A 16 13.47 -15.87 8.60
C ALA A 16 13.99 -14.87 9.66
N ARG A 17 15.12 -14.21 9.39
CA ARG A 17 15.73 -13.25 10.34
C ARG A 17 14.84 -12.02 10.55
N MET A 18 14.38 -11.41 9.46
CA MET A 18 13.57 -10.19 9.55
C MET A 18 12.22 -10.45 10.21
N LEU A 19 11.61 -11.62 9.98
CA LEU A 19 10.39 -12.05 10.65
C LEU A 19 10.54 -12.06 12.17
N ARG A 20 11.66 -12.62 12.71
CA ARG A 20 11.91 -12.61 14.16
C ARG A 20 11.93 -11.20 14.73
N GLU A 21 12.59 -10.29 14.04
CA GLU A 21 12.71 -8.89 14.46
C GLU A 21 11.34 -8.17 14.38
N ALA A 22 10.58 -8.39 13.32
CA ALA A 22 9.22 -7.84 13.17
C ALA A 22 8.29 -8.33 14.30
N VAL A 23 8.28 -9.64 14.55
CA VAL A 23 7.48 -10.26 15.64
C VAL A 23 7.92 -9.72 17.01
N ALA A 24 9.22 -9.61 17.27
CA ALA A 24 9.76 -9.04 18.51
C ALA A 24 9.26 -7.61 18.74
N SER A 25 9.16 -6.78 17.69
CA SER A 25 8.65 -5.41 17.78
C SER A 25 7.16 -5.35 18.16
N VAL A 26 6.37 -6.35 17.74
CA VAL A 26 4.96 -6.49 18.15
C VAL A 26 4.84 -7.00 19.59
N LEU A 27 5.64 -7.98 19.98
CA LEU A 27 5.67 -8.50 21.35
C LEU A 27 6.13 -7.43 22.37
N ALA A 28 6.96 -6.48 21.93
CA ALA A 28 7.46 -5.36 22.74
C ALA A 28 6.43 -4.22 22.92
N GLN A 29 5.24 -4.30 22.31
CA GLN A 29 4.22 -3.27 22.48
C GLN A 29 3.81 -3.14 23.95
N THR A 30 3.63 -1.89 24.43
CA THR A 30 3.16 -1.60 25.81
C THR A 30 1.69 -1.91 26.01
N TYR A 31 0.92 -2.04 24.94
CA TYR A 31 -0.51 -2.32 24.94
C TYR A 31 -0.80 -3.82 24.93
N ARG A 32 -1.86 -4.21 25.62
CA ARG A 32 -2.45 -5.57 25.63
C ARG A 32 -3.98 -5.49 25.64
N PRO A 33 -4.71 -6.51 25.12
CA PRO A 33 -4.22 -7.75 24.50
C PRO A 33 -3.78 -7.57 23.03
N ILE A 34 -2.89 -8.45 22.57
CA ILE A 34 -2.41 -8.52 21.19
C ILE A 34 -2.54 -9.93 20.62
N GLU A 35 -2.67 -10.04 19.32
CA GLU A 35 -2.62 -11.27 18.53
C GLU A 35 -1.70 -11.02 17.32
N ILE A 36 -0.89 -12.00 16.98
CA ILE A 36 -0.02 -11.99 15.79
C ILE A 36 -0.42 -13.16 14.89
N ILE A 37 -0.72 -12.88 13.64
CA ILE A 37 -0.97 -13.91 12.63
C ILE A 37 0.15 -13.81 11.59
N ILE A 38 1.02 -14.80 11.59
CA ILE A 38 2.07 -14.94 10.59
C ILE A 38 1.50 -15.74 9.42
N ILE A 39 1.58 -15.22 8.21
CA ILE A 39 1.19 -15.91 6.99
C ILE A 39 2.44 -16.23 6.20
N ASP A 40 2.89 -17.47 6.28
CA ASP A 40 3.97 -17.97 5.44
C ASP A 40 3.44 -18.28 4.04
N ASP A 41 3.84 -17.46 3.07
CA ASP A 41 3.40 -17.57 1.68
C ASP A 41 4.26 -18.54 0.88
N GLY A 42 4.48 -19.75 1.42
CA GLY A 42 5.17 -20.85 0.76
C GLY A 42 6.68 -20.70 0.74
N SER A 43 7.29 -20.27 1.84
CA SER A 43 8.74 -20.12 1.98
C SER A 43 9.47 -21.45 1.77
N THR A 44 10.69 -21.35 1.24
CA THR A 44 11.57 -22.49 0.92
C THR A 44 12.88 -22.49 1.71
N ASP A 45 13.05 -21.50 2.60
CA ASP A 45 14.17 -21.33 3.52
C ASP A 45 13.75 -21.65 4.97
N ASP A 46 14.55 -21.23 5.96
CA ASP A 46 14.27 -21.43 7.38
C ASP A 46 13.09 -20.63 7.93
N THR A 47 12.35 -19.88 7.09
CA THR A 47 11.21 -19.05 7.50
C THR A 47 10.08 -19.89 8.11
N VAL A 48 9.76 -21.06 7.52
CA VAL A 48 8.75 -21.99 8.03
C VAL A 48 9.10 -22.41 9.46
N ALA A 49 10.33 -22.94 9.65
CA ALA A 49 10.78 -23.39 10.96
C ALA A 49 10.84 -22.24 11.98
N THR A 50 11.17 -21.03 11.53
CA THR A 50 11.17 -19.81 12.35
C THR A 50 9.78 -19.44 12.80
N ALA A 51 8.80 -19.39 11.89
CA ALA A 51 7.41 -19.06 12.21
C ALA A 51 6.80 -20.05 13.20
N ASP A 52 6.99 -21.36 12.96
CA ASP A 52 6.51 -22.42 13.85
C ASP A 52 7.20 -22.38 15.22
N GLY A 53 8.50 -22.03 15.24
CA GLY A 53 9.25 -21.83 16.48
C GLY A 53 8.66 -20.71 17.32
N LEU A 54 8.38 -19.56 16.71
CA LEU A 54 7.75 -18.41 17.38
C LEU A 54 6.35 -18.76 17.91
N ALA A 55 5.52 -19.48 17.15
CA ALA A 55 4.19 -19.90 17.62
C ALA A 55 4.26 -20.88 18.80
N ARG A 56 5.29 -21.73 18.87
CA ARG A 56 5.51 -22.61 20.03
C ARG A 56 6.02 -21.86 21.25
N GLU A 57 6.80 -20.82 21.06
CA GLU A 57 7.35 -19.98 22.12
C GLU A 57 6.28 -19.05 22.72
N PHE A 58 5.35 -18.55 21.90
CA PHE A 58 4.29 -17.61 22.28
C PHE A 58 2.91 -18.11 21.82
N PRO A 59 2.40 -19.26 22.35
CA PRO A 59 1.21 -19.93 21.85
C PRO A 59 -0.09 -19.16 22.05
N ASP A 60 -0.12 -18.25 23.03
CA ASP A 60 -1.30 -17.43 23.33
C ASP A 60 -1.43 -16.24 22.41
N GLU A 61 -0.31 -15.70 21.91
CA GLU A 61 -0.26 -14.51 21.06
C GLU A 61 -0.10 -14.83 19.57
N ILE A 62 0.63 -15.90 19.19
CA ILE A 62 1.06 -16.15 17.81
C ILE A 62 0.36 -17.35 17.21
N ARG A 63 -0.21 -17.14 16.02
CA ARG A 63 -0.72 -18.20 15.14
C ARG A 63 -0.04 -18.13 13.79
N VAL A 64 0.22 -19.28 13.17
CA VAL A 64 0.81 -19.39 11.83
C VAL A 64 -0.20 -19.99 10.87
N ILE A 65 -0.23 -19.47 9.66
CA ILE A 65 -0.96 -20.01 8.51
C ILE A 65 0.05 -20.23 7.40
N HIS A 66 0.20 -21.47 6.95
CA HIS A 66 1.00 -21.79 5.77
C HIS A 66 0.10 -21.88 4.55
N GLN A 67 0.51 -21.26 3.46
CA GLN A 67 -0.17 -21.35 2.18
C GLN A 67 0.82 -21.56 1.02
N LYS A 68 0.31 -21.99 -0.12
CA LYS A 68 1.10 -21.99 -1.36
C LYS A 68 1.34 -20.54 -1.78
N ASN A 69 2.55 -20.23 -2.24
CA ASN A 69 2.90 -18.87 -2.68
C ASN A 69 1.86 -18.33 -3.68
N ALA A 70 1.23 -17.24 -3.29
CA ALA A 70 0.16 -16.56 -4.02
C ALA A 70 0.34 -15.04 -4.06
N GLY A 71 1.39 -14.53 -3.40
CA GLY A 71 1.70 -13.11 -3.30
C GLY A 71 1.16 -12.46 -2.05
N VAL A 72 1.64 -11.25 -1.80
CA VAL A 72 1.41 -10.52 -0.54
C VAL A 72 -0.08 -10.16 -0.31
N GLY A 73 -0.83 -9.83 -1.36
CA GLY A 73 -2.27 -9.54 -1.25
C GLY A 73 -3.08 -10.73 -0.72
N PRO A 74 -3.03 -11.92 -1.36
CA PRO A 74 -3.65 -13.15 -0.84
C PRO A 74 -3.16 -13.54 0.56
N ALA A 75 -1.89 -13.32 0.89
CA ALA A 75 -1.38 -13.59 2.23
C ALA A 75 -2.01 -12.65 3.28
N ARG A 76 -2.12 -11.34 2.99
CA ARG A 76 -2.83 -10.40 3.87
C ARG A 76 -4.32 -10.75 3.98
N GLU A 77 -4.94 -11.23 2.91
CA GLU A 77 -6.34 -11.68 2.93
C GLU A 77 -6.54 -12.90 3.83
N ALA A 78 -5.66 -13.89 3.78
CA ALA A 78 -5.70 -15.03 4.70
C ALA A 78 -5.62 -14.57 6.16
N GLY A 79 -4.72 -13.63 6.46
CA GLY A 79 -4.60 -13.02 7.80
C GLY A 79 -5.85 -12.23 8.19
N ARG A 80 -6.43 -11.42 7.29
CA ARG A 80 -7.66 -10.67 7.52
C ARG A 80 -8.84 -11.58 7.89
N ASN A 81 -8.99 -12.70 7.19
CA ASN A 81 -10.06 -13.67 7.46
C ASN A 81 -9.87 -14.42 8.78
N ALA A 82 -8.64 -14.58 9.25
CA ALA A 82 -8.31 -15.24 10.51
C ALA A 82 -8.27 -14.28 11.71
N ALA A 83 -8.25 -12.97 11.49
CA ALA A 83 -8.14 -11.94 12.52
C ALA A 83 -9.36 -11.91 13.45
N ARG A 84 -9.11 -11.82 14.77
CA ARG A 84 -10.15 -11.77 15.80
C ARG A 84 -10.25 -10.40 16.46
N GLY A 85 -9.26 -9.53 16.27
CA GLY A 85 -9.15 -8.24 16.94
C GLY A 85 -10.19 -7.21 16.55
N GLU A 86 -10.45 -6.28 17.46
CA GLU A 86 -11.19 -5.05 17.21
C GLU A 86 -10.39 -4.09 16.32
N PHE A 87 -9.07 -4.17 16.42
CA PHE A 87 -8.13 -3.37 15.64
C PHE A 87 -7.22 -4.26 14.81
N ILE A 88 -6.89 -3.81 13.60
CA ILE A 88 -6.05 -4.54 12.64
C ILE A 88 -4.82 -3.70 12.30
N GLN A 89 -3.66 -4.31 12.49
CA GLN A 89 -2.36 -3.83 12.07
C GLN A 89 -1.83 -4.71 10.93
N HIS A 90 -1.55 -4.12 9.78
CA HIS A 90 -0.73 -4.77 8.76
C HIS A 90 0.74 -4.44 9.02
N LEU A 91 1.62 -5.44 8.98
CA LEU A 91 3.06 -5.26 9.18
C LEU A 91 3.81 -6.12 8.18
N ASP A 92 4.62 -5.50 7.33
CA ASP A 92 5.51 -6.23 6.44
C ASP A 92 6.64 -6.87 7.27
N SER A 93 7.06 -8.08 6.89
CA SER A 93 8.03 -8.88 7.65
C SER A 93 9.42 -8.24 7.76
N ASP A 94 9.68 -7.19 6.97
CA ASP A 94 10.92 -6.41 6.96
C ASP A 94 10.83 -5.07 7.71
N ASP A 95 9.65 -4.70 8.28
CA ASP A 95 9.45 -3.47 9.02
C ASP A 95 9.30 -3.72 10.53
N LEU A 96 9.34 -2.64 11.34
CA LEU A 96 9.23 -2.71 12.79
C LEU A 96 8.17 -1.72 13.30
N LEU A 97 7.57 -2.05 14.45
CA LEU A 97 6.69 -1.13 15.18
C LEU A 97 7.41 -0.48 16.35
N GLU A 98 7.12 0.80 16.60
CA GLU A 98 7.58 1.48 17.81
C GLU A 98 6.80 1.00 19.04
N PRO A 99 7.41 0.88 20.23
CA PRO A 99 6.83 0.17 21.38
C PRO A 99 5.49 0.70 21.90
N ARG A 100 5.24 1.99 21.77
CA ARG A 100 4.01 2.64 22.26
C ARG A 100 2.93 2.84 21.22
N LYS A 101 3.15 2.34 19.99
CA LYS A 101 2.23 2.55 18.87
C LYS A 101 0.79 2.15 19.20
N PHE A 102 0.59 0.93 19.69
CA PHE A 102 -0.78 0.45 19.97
C PHE A 102 -1.44 1.19 21.13
N GLU A 103 -0.68 1.56 22.15
CA GLU A 103 -1.18 2.36 23.28
C GLU A 103 -1.76 3.68 22.79
N TRP A 104 -1.02 4.42 21.99
CA TRP A 104 -1.45 5.72 21.46
C TRP A 104 -2.61 5.60 20.47
N MET A 105 -2.51 4.70 19.50
CA MET A 105 -3.49 4.58 18.43
C MET A 105 -4.82 4.00 18.93
N VAL A 106 -4.79 2.99 19.78
CA VAL A 106 -6.01 2.46 20.39
C VAL A 106 -6.64 3.50 21.29
N GLY A 107 -5.83 4.24 22.08
CA GLY A 107 -6.31 5.35 22.90
C GLY A 107 -7.02 6.41 22.07
N ALA A 108 -6.42 6.87 20.99
CA ALA A 108 -7.01 7.86 20.08
C ALA A 108 -8.30 7.35 19.43
N LEU A 109 -8.31 6.12 18.90
CA LEU A 109 -9.51 5.54 18.30
C LEU A 109 -10.64 5.32 19.32
N ARG A 110 -10.34 5.03 20.59
CA ARG A 110 -11.36 4.93 21.63
C ARG A 110 -11.93 6.28 22.01
N ALA A 111 -11.10 7.33 22.04
CA ALA A 111 -11.54 8.70 22.31
C ALA A 111 -12.41 9.25 21.16
N HIS A 112 -12.24 8.75 19.93
CA HIS A 112 -12.92 9.17 18.73
C HIS A 112 -13.58 7.99 18.01
N PRO A 113 -14.77 7.52 18.47
CA PRO A 113 -15.46 6.35 17.90
C PRO A 113 -15.83 6.49 16.42
N GLU A 114 -15.98 7.71 15.94
CA GLU A 114 -16.27 8.04 14.54
C GLU A 114 -15.07 7.86 13.60
N SER A 115 -13.85 7.79 14.15
CA SER A 115 -12.63 7.61 13.37
C SER A 115 -12.37 6.13 13.10
N GLY A 116 -12.03 5.81 11.85
CA GLY A 116 -11.84 4.43 11.41
C GLY A 116 -10.39 3.96 11.44
N ALA A 117 -9.44 4.89 11.45
CA ALA A 117 -8.01 4.58 11.49
C ALA A 117 -7.22 5.65 12.24
N ALA A 118 -6.07 5.25 12.78
CA ALA A 118 -5.08 6.15 13.36
C ALA A 118 -3.73 5.96 12.66
N TYR A 119 -2.95 7.03 12.52
CA TYR A 119 -1.61 6.98 11.94
C TYR A 119 -0.68 7.97 12.64
N GLY A 120 0.62 7.81 12.44
CA GLY A 120 1.63 8.71 12.99
C GLY A 120 2.90 8.69 12.15
N TRP A 121 4.01 9.18 12.67
CA TRP A 121 5.27 9.30 11.94
C TRP A 121 5.90 7.96 11.64
N THR A 122 6.37 7.80 10.40
CA THR A 122 7.20 6.66 9.97
C THR A 122 8.65 7.09 9.89
N ARG A 123 9.55 6.29 10.49
CA ARG A 123 10.99 6.42 10.30
C ARG A 123 11.46 5.56 9.14
N ALA A 124 12.60 5.94 8.53
CA ALA A 124 13.37 5.06 7.67
C ALA A 124 14.68 4.66 8.37
N HIS A 125 14.98 3.36 8.32
CA HIS A 125 16.28 2.86 8.66
C HIS A 125 17.18 2.95 7.43
N LEU A 126 18.15 3.85 7.47
CA LEU A 126 19.01 4.15 6.34
C LEU A 126 20.06 3.04 6.13
N PRO A 127 20.66 2.94 4.92
CA PRO A 127 21.66 1.90 4.63
C PRO A 127 22.92 1.95 5.52
N ASP A 128 23.23 3.12 6.09
CA ASP A 128 24.35 3.30 7.03
C ASP A 128 24.04 2.88 8.48
N GLY A 129 22.80 2.39 8.72
CA GLY A 129 22.32 1.97 10.03
C GLY A 129 21.71 3.10 10.87
N SER A 130 21.73 4.34 10.40
CA SER A 130 21.07 5.46 11.09
C SER A 130 19.55 5.47 10.85
N LEU A 131 18.83 6.22 11.69
CA LEU A 131 17.42 6.54 11.49
C LEU A 131 17.29 7.96 10.97
N ASN A 132 16.38 8.19 10.03
CA ASN A 132 16.10 9.56 9.61
C ASN A 132 15.45 10.39 10.73
N GLU A 133 15.71 11.70 10.70
CA GLU A 133 15.21 12.64 11.70
C GLU A 133 13.84 13.24 11.35
N LYS A 134 13.41 13.09 10.11
CA LYS A 134 12.14 13.63 9.59
C LYS A 134 11.20 12.51 9.20
N PRO A 135 9.88 12.68 9.43
CA PRO A 135 8.90 11.68 9.01
C PRO A 135 8.96 11.39 7.51
N GLU A 136 8.91 10.10 7.18
CA GLU A 136 8.89 9.63 5.79
C GLU A 136 7.56 9.95 5.10
N LYS A 137 7.63 10.17 3.79
CA LYS A 137 6.47 10.48 2.94
C LYS A 137 5.68 11.67 3.52
N GLY A 138 4.35 11.55 3.59
CA GLY A 138 3.45 12.55 4.17
C GLY A 138 3.08 12.30 5.64
N THR A 139 3.74 11.35 6.34
CA THR A 139 3.34 10.92 7.68
C THR A 139 3.56 11.98 8.77
N GLY A 140 4.38 13.00 8.51
CA GLY A 140 4.52 14.18 9.37
C GLY A 140 3.43 15.24 9.20
N GLN A 141 2.48 15.03 8.30
CA GLN A 141 1.39 15.97 8.04
C GLN A 141 0.08 15.43 8.63
N ARG A 142 -0.68 16.31 9.30
CA ARG A 142 -2.01 15.98 9.79
C ARG A 142 -3.00 16.06 8.63
N VAL A 143 -3.68 14.95 8.34
CA VAL A 143 -4.79 14.88 7.40
C VAL A 143 -6.01 14.27 8.09
N GLU A 144 -7.19 14.81 7.85
CA GLU A 144 -8.43 14.33 8.48
C GLU A 144 -9.05 13.16 7.70
N THR A 145 -8.83 13.13 6.39
CA THR A 145 -9.34 12.11 5.47
C THR A 145 -8.26 11.71 4.46
N MET A 146 -8.35 10.50 3.96
CA MET A 146 -7.33 9.99 3.02
C MET A 146 -7.45 10.62 1.62
N PHE A 147 -8.66 10.81 1.10
CA PHE A 147 -8.89 11.57 -0.13
C PHE A 147 -9.06 13.06 0.16
N PRO A 148 -8.61 13.95 -0.76
CA PRO A 148 -7.98 13.68 -2.06
C PRO A 148 -6.47 13.42 -2.00
N ALA A 149 -5.79 13.59 -0.84
CA ALA A 149 -4.33 13.54 -0.71
C ALA A 149 -3.73 12.23 -1.28
N MET A 150 -4.43 11.10 -1.10
CA MET A 150 -4.03 9.78 -1.58
C MET A 150 -3.84 9.70 -3.10
N LEU A 151 -4.43 10.62 -3.88
CA LEU A 151 -4.25 10.71 -5.33
C LEU A 151 -2.90 11.29 -5.76
N LYS A 152 -2.19 11.99 -4.88
CA LYS A 152 -0.81 12.44 -5.18
C LYS A 152 0.20 11.34 -4.92
N SER A 153 0.04 10.65 -3.83
CA SER A 153 0.88 9.51 -3.44
C SER A 153 0.23 8.78 -2.28
N ARG A 154 0.56 7.51 -2.12
CA ARG A 154 0.33 6.80 -0.87
C ARG A 154 1.24 7.42 0.20
N PHE A 155 0.69 8.28 1.05
CA PHE A 155 1.45 9.14 1.96
C PHE A 155 1.96 8.43 3.23
N TRP A 156 1.71 7.13 3.38
CA TRP A 156 2.21 6.31 4.47
C TRP A 156 2.74 4.94 3.98
N GLN A 157 3.31 4.16 4.87
CA GLN A 157 3.73 2.78 4.64
C GLN A 157 2.66 1.81 5.19
N THR A 158 2.70 0.54 4.77
CA THR A 158 1.74 -0.49 5.20
C THR A 158 1.70 -0.64 6.73
N ALA A 159 2.85 -0.52 7.38
CA ALA A 159 2.97 -0.61 8.84
C ALA A 159 2.47 0.65 9.58
N THR A 160 2.21 1.78 8.90
CA THR A 160 1.91 3.06 9.56
C THR A 160 0.53 3.09 10.21
N PRO A 161 -0.59 2.80 9.52
CA PRO A 161 -1.92 2.91 10.12
C PRO A 161 -2.27 1.73 11.01
N LEU A 162 -3.12 2.00 12.00
CA LEU A 162 -3.92 1.03 12.73
C LEU A 162 -5.38 1.25 12.36
N TYR A 163 -6.07 0.21 11.93
CA TYR A 163 -7.45 0.27 11.46
C TYR A 163 -8.42 -0.34 12.47
N ARG A 164 -9.66 0.16 12.51
CA ARG A 164 -10.76 -0.63 13.09
C ARG A 164 -11.07 -1.83 12.19
N ALA A 165 -11.31 -2.99 12.79
CA ALA A 165 -11.67 -4.19 12.04
C ALA A 165 -12.96 -4.00 11.24
N SER A 166 -13.94 -3.23 11.73
CA SER A 166 -15.15 -2.89 11.00
C SER A 166 -14.86 -2.19 9.66
N LEU A 167 -13.89 -1.28 9.64
CA LEU A 167 -13.44 -0.60 8.42
C LEU A 167 -12.76 -1.58 7.44
N VAL A 168 -11.88 -2.45 7.94
CA VAL A 168 -11.21 -3.50 7.16
C VAL A 168 -12.22 -4.48 6.55
N HIS A 169 -13.26 -4.83 7.29
CA HIS A 169 -14.35 -5.66 6.76
C HIS A 169 -15.17 -4.93 5.69
N ALA A 170 -15.49 -3.65 5.90
CA ALA A 170 -16.23 -2.84 4.93
C ALA A 170 -15.44 -2.61 3.63
N ALA A 171 -14.12 -2.48 3.71
CA ALA A 171 -13.24 -2.38 2.55
C ALA A 171 -13.22 -3.67 1.70
N GLY A 172 -13.46 -4.83 2.33
CA GLY A 172 -13.47 -6.13 1.64
C GLY A 172 -12.09 -6.74 1.42
N PRO A 173 -11.95 -7.72 0.50
CA PRO A 173 -10.75 -8.53 0.37
C PRO A 173 -9.58 -7.78 -0.27
N TRP A 174 -8.35 -8.18 0.09
CA TRP A 174 -7.15 -7.78 -0.64
C TRP A 174 -7.13 -8.38 -2.05
N LEU A 175 -6.69 -7.61 -3.02
CA LEU A 175 -6.56 -8.09 -4.39
C LEU A 175 -5.25 -8.88 -4.58
N ALA A 176 -5.29 -9.86 -5.49
CA ALA A 176 -4.13 -10.66 -5.86
C ALA A 176 -3.27 -9.91 -6.88
N LEU A 177 -2.76 -8.73 -6.50
CA LEU A 177 -1.80 -7.95 -7.26
C LEU A 177 -0.41 -8.12 -6.64
N TRP A 178 0.62 -8.15 -7.49
CA TRP A 178 2.02 -8.23 -7.05
C TRP A 178 2.63 -6.87 -6.78
N ASN A 179 1.94 -5.80 -7.18
CA ASN A 179 2.43 -4.43 -7.00
C ASN A 179 1.27 -3.45 -6.85
N GLU A 180 1.42 -2.49 -5.94
CA GLU A 180 0.44 -1.44 -5.61
C GLU A 180 -0.91 -1.97 -5.09
N GLU A 181 -0.97 -3.21 -4.62
CA GLU A 181 -2.11 -3.79 -3.94
C GLU A 181 -2.47 -3.00 -2.66
N ASP A 182 -1.46 -2.45 -2.03
CA ASP A 182 -1.57 -1.66 -0.81
C ASP A 182 -2.12 -0.24 -1.09
N TRP A 183 -1.73 0.39 -2.19
CA TRP A 183 -2.30 1.68 -2.57
C TRP A 183 -3.76 1.55 -3.00
N GLU A 184 -4.09 0.50 -3.76
CA GLU A 184 -5.48 0.21 -4.12
C GLU A 184 -6.33 -0.04 -2.87
N TYR A 185 -5.83 -0.83 -1.92
CA TYR A 185 -6.55 -1.14 -0.69
C TYR A 185 -6.81 0.13 0.15
N ASP A 186 -5.80 0.97 0.32
CA ASP A 186 -5.93 2.25 1.02
C ASP A 186 -6.90 3.21 0.31
N ALA A 187 -6.88 3.28 -1.02
CA ALA A 187 -7.82 4.10 -1.80
C ALA A 187 -9.26 3.61 -1.67
N ARG A 188 -9.47 2.30 -1.58
CA ARG A 188 -10.77 1.68 -1.32
C ARG A 188 -11.28 2.02 0.08
N ILE A 189 -10.41 1.98 1.09
CA ILE A 189 -10.71 2.47 2.45
C ILE A 189 -11.05 3.97 2.41
N ALA A 190 -10.27 4.78 1.68
CA ALA A 190 -10.50 6.21 1.54
C ALA A 190 -11.90 6.53 0.99
N ALA A 191 -12.39 5.71 0.03
CA ALA A 191 -13.71 5.88 -0.56
C ALA A 191 -14.88 5.62 0.42
N LEU A 192 -14.62 5.01 1.57
CA LEU A 192 -15.59 4.87 2.65
C LEU A 192 -15.75 6.13 3.51
N GLY A 193 -15.03 7.21 3.19
CA GLY A 193 -15.12 8.48 3.90
C GLY A 193 -14.53 8.43 5.32
N VAL A 194 -13.54 7.57 5.55
CA VAL A 194 -12.95 7.35 6.87
C VAL A 194 -12.28 8.61 7.42
N ARG A 195 -12.56 8.91 8.70
CA ARG A 195 -11.83 9.91 9.48
C ARG A 195 -10.60 9.28 10.10
N LEU A 196 -9.52 10.07 10.18
CA LEU A 196 -8.21 9.67 10.65
C LEU A 196 -7.86 10.38 11.96
N GLU A 197 -7.27 9.63 12.91
CA GLU A 197 -6.59 10.20 14.06
C GLU A 197 -5.09 10.30 13.80
N TYR A 198 -4.51 11.44 14.12
CA TYR A 198 -3.10 11.71 13.92
C TYR A 198 -2.34 11.67 15.25
N ILE A 199 -1.31 10.86 15.30
CA ILE A 199 -0.37 10.74 16.41
C ILE A 199 0.92 11.48 16.03
N GLU A 200 1.22 12.54 16.73
CA GLU A 200 2.44 13.34 16.50
C GLU A 200 3.66 12.71 17.18
N ASP A 201 3.90 11.44 16.82
CA ASP A 201 5.04 10.66 17.31
C ASP A 201 5.37 9.51 16.36
N TRP A 202 6.54 8.88 16.59
CA TRP A 202 7.02 7.75 15.80
C TRP A 202 6.23 6.49 16.11
N VAL A 203 5.72 5.83 15.05
CA VAL A 203 4.86 4.64 15.20
C VAL A 203 5.42 3.40 14.52
N CYS A 204 6.28 3.56 13.52
CA CYS A 204 6.93 2.43 12.85
C CYS A 204 8.24 2.85 12.20
N VAL A 205 9.07 1.83 11.91
CA VAL A 205 10.35 1.96 11.22
C VAL A 205 10.31 1.14 9.95
N GLN A 206 10.42 1.80 8.80
CA GLN A 206 10.63 1.15 7.52
C GLN A 206 12.12 0.83 7.37
N ARG A 207 12.46 -0.43 7.06
CA ARG A 207 13.84 -0.83 6.84
C ARG A 207 14.19 -0.84 5.36
N HIS A 208 15.29 -0.17 5.01
CA HIS A 208 15.89 -0.28 3.69
C HIS A 208 16.95 -1.38 3.70
N HIS A 209 16.77 -2.40 2.89
CA HIS A 209 17.71 -3.53 2.76
C HIS A 209 17.97 -3.83 1.28
N PRO A 210 19.15 -4.41 0.93
CA PRO A 210 19.54 -4.66 -0.46
C PRO A 210 18.88 -5.90 -1.09
N GLU A 211 18.11 -6.67 -0.31
CA GLU A 211 17.41 -7.85 -0.80
C GLU A 211 16.34 -7.49 -1.86
N ASP A 212 16.00 -8.45 -2.72
CA ASP A 212 15.08 -8.23 -3.84
C ASP A 212 13.71 -7.76 -3.35
N ARG A 213 13.34 -6.53 -3.76
CA ARG A 213 12.05 -5.92 -3.47
C ARG A 213 11.17 -5.99 -4.71
N LEU A 214 9.91 -6.34 -4.55
CA LEU A 214 8.93 -6.29 -5.65
C LEU A 214 8.86 -4.89 -6.27
N SER A 215 8.99 -3.85 -5.46
CA SER A 215 8.99 -2.45 -5.91
C SER A 215 10.17 -2.08 -6.82
N SER A 216 11.29 -2.83 -6.81
CA SER A 216 12.45 -2.58 -7.70
C SER A 216 12.21 -2.98 -9.16
N ARG A 217 11.20 -3.80 -9.43
CA ARG A 217 10.90 -4.38 -10.75
C ARG A 217 10.01 -3.51 -11.66
N GLY A 218 9.91 -2.22 -11.35
CA GLY A 218 8.89 -1.28 -11.84
C GLY A 218 8.57 -1.22 -13.34
N MET A 219 9.42 -1.76 -14.23
CA MET A 219 9.21 -1.75 -15.70
C MET A 219 8.99 -3.14 -16.31
N GLU A 220 8.85 -4.17 -15.49
CA GLU A 220 8.48 -5.50 -15.98
C GLU A 220 7.02 -5.52 -16.46
N PRO A 221 6.67 -6.21 -17.55
CA PRO A 221 5.31 -6.22 -18.10
C PRO A 221 4.25 -6.69 -17.10
N LEU A 222 4.56 -7.68 -16.24
CA LEU A 222 3.64 -8.16 -15.22
C LEU A 222 3.34 -7.06 -14.20
N VAL A 223 4.39 -6.42 -13.67
CA VAL A 223 4.28 -5.31 -12.71
C VAL A 223 3.49 -4.13 -13.29
N LEU A 224 3.74 -3.78 -14.56
CA LEU A 224 3.00 -2.71 -15.23
C LEU A 224 1.51 -3.04 -15.43
N ARG A 225 1.14 -4.31 -15.64
CA ARG A 225 -0.27 -4.73 -15.70
C ARG A 225 -0.96 -4.56 -14.36
N ASP A 226 -0.31 -4.99 -13.29
CA ASP A 226 -0.86 -4.85 -11.94
C ASP A 226 -1.01 -3.38 -11.55
N ARG A 227 0.01 -2.56 -11.84
CA ARG A 227 -0.07 -1.10 -11.68
C ARG A 227 -1.20 -0.49 -12.49
N ALA A 228 -1.37 -0.89 -13.74
CA ALA A 228 -2.47 -0.42 -14.58
C ALA A 228 -3.83 -0.76 -13.98
N THR A 229 -3.97 -1.96 -13.42
CA THR A 229 -5.18 -2.42 -12.74
C THR A 229 -5.41 -1.64 -11.44
N ALA A 230 -4.40 -1.54 -10.59
CA ALA A 230 -4.48 -0.79 -9.33
C ALA A 230 -4.87 0.67 -9.58
N HIS A 231 -4.19 1.35 -10.50
CA HIS A 231 -4.46 2.76 -10.80
C HIS A 231 -5.84 3.00 -11.42
N ALA A 232 -6.35 2.06 -12.24
CA ALA A 232 -7.71 2.15 -12.74
C ALA A 232 -8.75 2.05 -11.61
N LEU A 233 -8.52 1.16 -10.63
CA LEU A 233 -9.39 1.00 -9.47
C LEU A 233 -9.30 2.19 -8.51
N ILE A 234 -8.09 2.71 -8.24
CA ILE A 234 -7.90 3.91 -7.43
C ILE A 234 -8.70 5.09 -8.01
N LEU A 235 -8.67 5.30 -9.33
CA LEU A 235 -9.49 6.32 -9.97
C LEU A 235 -10.98 6.08 -9.73
N GLN A 236 -11.46 4.86 -9.88
CA GLN A 236 -12.86 4.53 -9.64
C GLN A 236 -13.28 4.79 -8.18
N HIS A 237 -12.40 4.48 -7.22
CA HIS A 237 -12.63 4.76 -5.80
C HIS A 237 -12.71 6.26 -5.54
N ALA A 238 -11.81 7.06 -6.13
CA ALA A 238 -11.85 8.51 -6.01
C ALA A 238 -13.13 9.12 -6.63
N GLN A 239 -13.55 8.62 -7.78
CA GLN A 239 -14.80 9.05 -8.43
C GLN A 239 -16.03 8.70 -7.59
N ARG A 240 -16.09 7.50 -7.00
CA ARG A 240 -17.17 7.10 -6.06
C ARG A 240 -17.20 7.97 -4.81
N ALA A 241 -16.04 8.41 -4.34
CA ALA A 241 -15.92 9.36 -3.23
C ALA A 241 -16.28 10.81 -3.61
N GLY A 242 -16.67 11.05 -4.86
CA GLY A 242 -17.08 12.38 -5.34
C GLY A 242 -15.91 13.36 -5.53
N ILE A 243 -14.68 12.87 -5.66
CA ILE A 243 -13.52 13.76 -5.90
C ILE A 243 -13.62 14.37 -7.29
N SER A 244 -13.71 15.71 -7.33
CA SER A 244 -13.88 16.45 -8.57
C SER A 244 -12.64 16.35 -9.47
N PRO A 245 -12.83 16.25 -10.82
CA PRO A 245 -11.73 16.35 -11.78
C PRO A 245 -10.91 17.64 -11.69
N GLU A 246 -11.49 18.72 -11.15
CA GLU A 246 -10.83 20.02 -11.03
C GLU A 246 -9.90 20.13 -9.83
N THR A 247 -9.95 19.15 -8.88
CA THR A 247 -9.03 19.17 -7.73
C THR A 247 -7.57 19.03 -8.18
N PRO A 248 -6.62 19.71 -7.53
CA PRO A 248 -5.20 19.61 -7.86
C PRO A 248 -4.68 18.17 -7.79
N GLU A 249 -5.18 17.38 -6.84
CA GLU A 249 -4.83 15.98 -6.64
C GLU A 249 -5.31 15.10 -7.79
N MET A 250 -6.54 15.28 -8.28
CA MET A 250 -7.07 14.55 -9.43
C MET A 250 -6.33 14.95 -10.71
N GLN A 251 -5.99 16.23 -10.87
CA GLN A 251 -5.18 16.69 -12.00
C GLN A 251 -3.76 16.11 -11.96
N HIS A 252 -3.18 15.94 -10.76
CA HIS A 252 -1.91 15.22 -10.60
C HIS A 252 -2.07 13.76 -11.01
N TYR A 253 -3.09 13.09 -10.50
CA TYR A 253 -3.36 11.67 -10.77
C TYR A 253 -3.62 11.39 -12.26
N ALA A 254 -4.33 12.30 -12.94
CA ALA A 254 -4.54 12.22 -14.38
C ALA A 254 -3.21 12.25 -15.17
N ARG A 255 -2.22 13.03 -14.72
CA ARG A 255 -0.87 13.03 -15.34
C ARG A 255 -0.14 11.72 -15.07
N GLU A 256 -0.22 11.16 -13.86
CA GLU A 256 0.36 9.85 -13.53
C GLU A 256 -0.24 8.72 -14.37
N LEU A 257 -1.56 8.71 -14.56
CA LEU A 257 -2.25 7.77 -15.46
C LEU A 257 -1.73 7.89 -16.90
N PHE A 258 -1.49 9.12 -17.38
CA PHE A 258 -0.94 9.33 -18.73
C PHE A 258 0.50 8.84 -18.84
N LEU A 259 1.32 9.07 -17.81
CA LEU A 259 2.68 8.57 -17.76
C LEU A 259 2.71 7.04 -17.77
N LEU A 260 1.87 6.41 -16.95
CA LEU A 260 1.74 4.96 -16.90
C LEU A 260 1.23 4.37 -18.23
N ALA A 261 0.30 5.06 -18.91
CA ALA A 261 -0.15 4.67 -20.26
C ALA A 261 1.02 4.61 -21.26
N ARG A 262 1.92 5.60 -21.22
CA ARG A 262 3.11 5.65 -22.07
C ARG A 262 4.12 4.54 -21.72
N GLN A 263 4.32 4.27 -20.41
CA GLN A 263 5.18 3.18 -19.94
C GLN A 263 4.64 1.82 -20.39
N CYS A 264 3.35 1.54 -20.22
CA CYS A 264 2.70 0.33 -20.70
C CYS A 264 2.87 0.17 -22.23
N GLY A 265 2.60 1.21 -23.00
CA GLY A 265 2.80 1.20 -24.45
C GLY A 265 4.23 0.87 -24.85
N SER A 266 5.22 1.48 -24.17
CA SER A 266 6.66 1.24 -24.48
C SER A 266 7.09 -0.21 -24.25
N ARG A 267 6.40 -0.92 -23.37
CA ARG A 267 6.63 -2.35 -23.06
C ARG A 267 5.70 -3.31 -23.82
N GLY A 268 4.97 -2.81 -24.83
CA GLY A 268 4.12 -3.64 -25.68
C GLY A 268 2.72 -3.91 -25.12
N LEU A 269 2.37 -3.33 -23.98
CA LEU A 269 1.07 -3.47 -23.32
C LEU A 269 0.06 -2.48 -23.92
N ALA A 270 -0.39 -2.76 -25.16
CA ALA A 270 -1.21 -1.85 -25.95
C ALA A 270 -2.62 -1.65 -25.36
N ALA A 271 -3.20 -2.69 -24.79
CA ALA A 271 -4.54 -2.64 -24.20
C ALA A 271 -4.54 -1.78 -22.93
N GLU A 272 -3.58 -1.99 -22.03
CA GLU A 272 -3.39 -1.23 -20.80
C GLU A 272 -3.03 0.22 -21.10
N SER A 273 -2.17 0.46 -22.09
CA SER A 273 -1.84 1.81 -22.57
C SER A 273 -3.08 2.57 -23.03
N ARG A 274 -3.94 1.95 -23.84
CA ARG A 274 -5.19 2.55 -24.33
C ARG A 274 -6.15 2.82 -23.18
N MET A 275 -6.33 1.86 -22.29
CA MET A 275 -7.21 1.98 -21.12
C MET A 275 -6.79 3.17 -20.25
N LEU A 276 -5.53 3.20 -19.82
CA LEU A 276 -5.00 4.25 -18.95
C LEU A 276 -5.03 5.63 -19.61
N PHE A 277 -4.77 5.71 -20.92
CA PHE A 277 -4.90 6.96 -21.67
C PHE A 277 -6.33 7.50 -21.63
N ASN A 278 -7.34 6.65 -21.82
CA ASN A 278 -8.72 7.08 -21.74
C ASN A 278 -9.09 7.54 -20.33
N LEU A 279 -8.70 6.77 -19.30
CA LEU A 279 -8.91 7.12 -17.90
C LEU A 279 -8.23 8.45 -17.53
N SER A 280 -7.01 8.67 -18.00
CA SER A 280 -6.30 9.94 -17.82
C SER A 280 -7.06 11.13 -18.41
N ARG A 281 -7.60 10.99 -19.63
CA ARG A 281 -8.40 12.04 -20.27
C ARG A 281 -9.68 12.33 -19.49
N ASP A 282 -10.37 11.28 -19.05
CA ASP A 282 -11.61 11.42 -18.29
C ASP A 282 -11.36 12.10 -16.92
N ALA A 283 -10.28 11.69 -16.22
CA ALA A 283 -9.85 12.30 -14.97
C ALA A 283 -9.38 13.76 -15.14
N SER A 284 -8.96 14.16 -16.35
CA SER A 284 -8.52 15.53 -16.64
C SER A 284 -9.68 16.56 -16.76
N GLY A 285 -10.94 16.12 -16.74
CA GLY A 285 -12.10 17.01 -16.81
C GLY A 285 -12.06 17.98 -18.01
N ALA A 286 -12.13 19.27 -17.76
CA ALA A 286 -12.06 20.32 -18.79
C ALA A 286 -10.76 20.30 -19.60
N GLN A 287 -9.69 19.69 -19.06
CA GLN A 287 -8.36 19.64 -19.72
C GLN A 287 -8.20 18.42 -20.66
N ARG A 288 -9.22 17.57 -20.80
CA ARG A 288 -9.20 16.32 -21.61
C ARG A 288 -8.79 16.49 -23.08
N ASN A 289 -8.88 17.72 -23.62
CA ASN A 289 -8.54 18.06 -25.01
C ASN A 289 -7.24 18.85 -25.12
N ARG A 290 -6.37 18.89 -24.12
CA ARG A 290 -5.05 19.49 -24.21
C ARG A 290 -4.24 18.89 -25.36
N GLY A 291 -3.37 19.70 -25.98
CA GLY A 291 -2.58 19.30 -27.14
C GLY A 291 -1.79 18.02 -26.99
N GLN A 292 -1.30 17.73 -25.75
CA GLN A 292 -0.59 16.49 -25.46
C GLN A 292 -1.43 15.23 -25.68
N PHE A 293 -2.72 15.24 -25.27
CA PHE A 293 -3.63 14.13 -25.49
C PHE A 293 -3.96 13.96 -26.97
N LEU A 294 -4.18 15.09 -27.68
CA LEU A 294 -4.44 15.04 -29.12
C LEU A 294 -3.22 14.53 -29.90
N ALA A 295 -2.04 15.00 -29.57
CA ALA A 295 -0.80 14.57 -30.19
C ALA A 295 -0.53 13.07 -29.95
N TYR A 296 -0.67 12.60 -28.71
CA TYR A 296 -0.46 11.19 -28.38
C TYR A 296 -1.52 10.28 -29.04
N ALA A 297 -2.78 10.70 -29.07
CA ALA A 297 -3.85 9.96 -29.74
C ALA A 297 -3.61 9.88 -31.26
N ALA A 298 -3.16 10.97 -31.91
CA ALA A 298 -2.80 10.98 -33.33
C ALA A 298 -1.62 10.04 -33.60
N LEU A 299 -0.57 10.09 -32.78
CA LEU A 299 0.56 9.20 -32.84
C LEU A 299 0.13 7.72 -32.72
N ALA A 300 -0.73 7.42 -31.73
CA ALA A 300 -1.23 6.07 -31.51
C ALA A 300 -2.12 5.54 -32.65
N ARG A 301 -2.80 6.43 -33.39
CA ARG A 301 -3.55 6.04 -34.61
C ARG A 301 -2.64 5.58 -35.71
N VAL A 302 -1.46 6.19 -35.84
CA VAL A 302 -0.50 5.88 -36.92
C VAL A 302 0.41 4.70 -36.55
N THR A 303 0.91 4.65 -35.32
CA THR A 303 1.95 3.70 -34.91
C THR A 303 1.43 2.58 -33.97
N GLY A 304 0.13 2.60 -33.62
CA GLY A 304 -0.43 1.79 -32.56
C GLY A 304 0.01 2.28 -31.18
N TRP A 305 -0.67 1.80 -30.11
CA TRP A 305 -0.40 2.20 -28.74
C TRP A 305 1.01 1.84 -28.27
N SER A 306 1.54 0.70 -28.72
CA SER A 306 2.92 0.29 -28.41
C SER A 306 3.95 1.17 -29.11
N GLY A 307 3.71 1.54 -30.37
CA GLY A 307 4.58 2.44 -31.12
C GLY A 307 4.61 3.83 -30.50
N ALA A 308 3.44 4.39 -30.17
CA ALA A 308 3.32 5.68 -29.50
C ALA A 308 4.07 5.70 -28.16
N GLY A 309 3.96 4.64 -27.35
CA GLY A 309 4.69 4.51 -26.10
C GLY A 309 6.21 4.51 -26.30
N LYS A 310 6.73 3.73 -27.25
CA LYS A 310 8.17 3.67 -27.55
C LYS A 310 8.72 5.02 -28.02
N ILE A 311 8.00 5.71 -28.94
CA ILE A 311 8.38 7.02 -29.44
C ILE A 311 8.38 8.05 -28.30
N SER A 312 7.35 8.06 -27.44
CA SER A 312 7.29 8.97 -26.30
C SER A 312 8.44 8.74 -25.32
N GLN A 313 8.78 7.49 -25.02
CA GLN A 313 9.91 7.18 -24.14
C GLN A 313 11.26 7.61 -24.74
N PHE A 314 11.41 7.50 -26.05
CA PHE A 314 12.59 8.01 -26.75
C PHE A 314 12.70 9.53 -26.64
N ILE A 315 11.59 10.26 -26.87
CA ILE A 315 11.55 11.72 -26.73
C ILE A 315 11.92 12.16 -25.31
N ASP A 316 11.43 11.47 -24.28
CA ASP A 316 11.73 11.79 -22.88
C ASP A 316 13.22 11.60 -22.53
N ARG A 317 13.91 10.65 -23.18
CA ARG A 317 15.36 10.43 -23.00
C ARG A 317 16.23 11.48 -23.67
N VAL A 318 15.71 12.12 -24.72
CA VAL A 318 16.47 13.08 -25.53
C VAL A 318 16.19 14.53 -25.12
N ARG A 319 15.14 14.75 -24.34
CA ARG A 319 14.89 16.09 -23.75
C ARG A 319 15.79 16.25 -22.53
N PRO A 320 16.64 17.32 -22.50
CA PRO A 320 17.51 17.64 -21.38
C PRO A 320 16.69 17.98 -20.11
#